data_13f9083899b194cc8a3820c58a4df202
#
_entry.id   13f9083899b194cc8a3820c58a4df202
#
_cell.length_a   1.000
_cell.length_b   1.000
_cell.length_c   1.000
_cell.angle_alpha   90.00
_cell.angle_beta   90.00
_cell.angle_gamma   90.00
#
_symmetry.space_group_name_H-M   'P 1'
#
loop_
_entity.id
_entity.type
_entity.pdbx_description
1 polymer ?
#
loop_
_entity_poly.entity_id
_entity_poly.type
_entity_poly.pdbx_seq_one_letter_code
_entity_poly.pdbx_strand_id
1 'polypeptide(L)'
;MSKTKFVKWPKYEDYKEMFKEHFYMEKRDDGVLLVRMHTKGEPQLWSMELHRAIGQMWRIVGSDSDIELVIFTGTGENWINEFESESWAPEITEPAYTRYEHMFIDGRRMLIAMIQDVEVPTIGVLSGTGGHAELALMCDICIMSDDAVIADPHFLYDIVPGDGIHSCLIELMGIRKAAYAMYMNQKFTAQQALEFGLINEVVPRDKLLPRAYEIADYIMARHRTIRRLTAQVIKRPWKQRIVDDLDMTFGTEMFGDFCKNVEHANISSVEWFKGKDVLFHDEERSKKLAKESKKTETSKSDKK
;
A
#
# COMPACT_ATOMS: atom_id res chain seq x y z
N MET A 1 -2.93 42.94 10.77
CA MET A 1 -2.96 42.07 9.58
C MET A 1 -1.56 41.90 9.04
N SER A 2 -1.04 40.68 8.99
CA SER A 2 0.30 40.40 8.45
C SER A 2 0.36 40.77 6.96
N LYS A 3 1.39 41.58 6.61
CA LYS A 3 1.66 41.96 5.21
C LYS A 3 2.35 40.86 4.41
N THR A 4 2.51 39.66 4.97
CA THR A 4 3.19 38.54 4.33
C THR A 4 2.32 37.93 3.23
N LYS A 5 2.86 37.88 2.01
CA LYS A 5 2.22 37.29 0.83
C LYS A 5 2.78 35.87 0.60
N PHE A 6 2.59 34.97 1.57
CA PHE A 6 2.93 33.57 1.34
C PHE A 6 2.03 32.95 0.28
N VAL A 7 2.61 32.08 -0.54
CA VAL A 7 1.85 31.20 -1.43
C VAL A 7 0.98 30.29 -0.53
N LYS A 8 -0.31 30.26 -0.81
CA LYS A 8 -1.26 29.47 -0.03
C LYS A 8 -1.26 28.04 -0.52
N TRP A 9 -1.13 27.11 0.41
CA TRP A 9 -1.45 25.71 0.16
C TRP A 9 -2.97 25.51 0.17
N PRO A 10 -3.49 24.50 -0.58
CA PRO A 10 -4.88 24.09 -0.46
C PRO A 10 -5.24 23.78 0.99
N LYS A 11 -6.45 24.13 1.39
CA LYS A 11 -7.00 23.83 2.72
C LYS A 11 -7.96 22.65 2.63
N TYR A 12 -8.37 22.13 3.79
CA TYR A 12 -9.21 20.96 3.90
C TYR A 12 -10.41 20.97 2.93
N GLU A 13 -11.14 22.06 2.84
CA GLU A 13 -12.30 22.16 1.94
C GLU A 13 -11.92 22.06 0.45
N ASP A 14 -10.73 22.55 0.07
CA ASP A 14 -10.24 22.49 -1.31
C ASP A 14 -9.86 21.06 -1.67
N TYR A 15 -9.02 20.40 -0.86
CA TYR A 15 -8.51 19.09 -1.20
C TYR A 15 -9.48 17.94 -0.90
N LYS A 16 -10.44 18.13 0.01
CA LYS A 16 -11.55 17.20 0.19
C LYS A 16 -12.36 17.02 -1.11
N GLU A 17 -12.64 18.11 -1.81
CA GLU A 17 -13.31 18.06 -3.11
C GLU A 17 -12.39 17.55 -4.23
N MET A 18 -11.09 17.93 -4.19
CA MET A 18 -10.11 17.49 -5.18
C MET A 18 -9.95 15.97 -5.22
N PHE A 19 -10.01 15.30 -4.08
CA PHE A 19 -9.76 13.87 -3.95
C PHE A 19 -11.02 13.03 -3.72
N LYS A 20 -12.20 13.58 -3.80
CA LYS A 20 -13.46 12.91 -3.45
C LYS A 20 -13.77 11.63 -4.24
N GLU A 21 -13.16 11.43 -5.41
CA GLU A 21 -13.34 10.20 -6.20
C GLU A 21 -12.56 9.01 -5.62
N HIS A 22 -11.55 9.27 -4.78
CA HIS A 22 -10.64 8.26 -4.22
C HIS A 22 -10.66 8.21 -2.69
N PHE A 23 -10.98 9.33 -2.04
CA PHE A 23 -10.94 9.44 -0.59
C PHE A 23 -12.16 10.13 -0.04
N TYR A 24 -12.84 9.45 0.89
CA TYR A 24 -13.72 10.13 1.83
C TYR A 24 -12.86 10.74 2.93
N MET A 25 -13.05 12.04 3.18
CA MET A 25 -12.29 12.76 4.19
C MET A 25 -13.23 13.45 5.18
N GLU A 26 -12.91 13.31 6.47
CA GLU A 26 -13.62 13.95 7.55
C GLU A 26 -12.63 14.54 8.55
N LYS A 27 -12.70 15.87 8.78
CA LYS A 27 -11.83 16.59 9.69
C LYS A 27 -12.60 17.03 10.93
N ARG A 28 -12.09 16.65 12.11
CA ARG A 28 -12.57 17.17 13.40
C ARG A 28 -12.06 18.60 13.62
N ASP A 29 -12.75 19.34 14.49
CA ASP A 29 -12.38 20.74 14.84
C ASP A 29 -10.99 20.86 15.46
N ASP A 30 -10.51 19.82 16.14
CA ASP A 30 -9.17 19.74 16.75
C ASP A 30 -8.07 19.34 15.77
N GLY A 31 -8.38 19.10 14.49
CA GLY A 31 -7.42 18.78 13.46
C GLY A 31 -7.14 17.28 13.24
N VAL A 32 -7.90 16.38 13.87
CA VAL A 32 -7.86 14.96 13.52
C VAL A 32 -8.55 14.76 12.18
N LEU A 33 -7.83 14.21 11.20
CA LEU A 33 -8.31 13.92 9.85
C LEU A 33 -8.48 12.43 9.64
N LEU A 34 -9.69 11.97 9.36
CA LEU A 34 -9.95 10.65 8.81
C LEU A 34 -9.81 10.71 7.29
N VAL A 35 -9.00 9.82 6.72
CA VAL A 35 -8.88 9.58 5.28
C VAL A 35 -9.24 8.12 5.02
N ARG A 36 -10.29 7.90 4.25
CA ARG A 36 -10.79 6.56 3.90
C ARG A 36 -10.74 6.37 2.40
N MET A 37 -9.94 5.41 1.94
CA MET A 37 -9.88 5.03 0.52
C MET A 37 -11.19 4.41 0.07
N HIS A 38 -11.60 4.72 -1.14
CA HIS A 38 -12.76 4.09 -1.80
C HIS A 38 -12.67 4.19 -3.32
N THR A 39 -13.48 3.39 -4.02
CA THR A 39 -13.79 3.54 -5.44
C THR A 39 -15.30 3.68 -5.57
N LYS A 40 -15.79 4.87 -5.94
CA LYS A 40 -17.23 5.18 -6.09
C LYS A 40 -18.07 4.89 -4.83
N GLY A 41 -17.47 5.08 -3.63
CA GLY A 41 -18.12 4.82 -2.35
C GLY A 41 -18.06 3.37 -1.84
N GLU A 42 -17.61 2.43 -2.67
CA GLU A 42 -17.41 1.01 -2.38
C GLU A 42 -15.94 0.73 -1.96
N PRO A 43 -15.59 -0.51 -1.58
CA PRO A 43 -14.20 -0.87 -1.33
C PRO A 43 -13.29 -0.46 -2.49
N GLN A 44 -12.11 0.05 -2.15
CA GLN A 44 -11.17 0.56 -3.14
C GLN A 44 -10.65 -0.54 -4.07
N LEU A 45 -10.63 -0.24 -5.36
CA LEU A 45 -9.94 -1.00 -6.40
C LEU A 45 -8.55 -0.40 -6.63
N TRP A 46 -7.54 -1.23 -6.85
CA TRP A 46 -6.21 -0.76 -7.19
C TRP A 46 -6.18 -0.26 -8.64
N SER A 47 -6.00 1.03 -8.81
CA SER A 47 -6.01 1.72 -10.11
C SER A 47 -4.82 2.66 -10.25
N MET A 48 -4.45 3.02 -11.49
CA MET A 48 -3.41 4.03 -11.72
C MET A 48 -3.81 5.40 -11.14
N GLU A 49 -5.10 5.71 -11.18
CA GLU A 49 -5.62 6.96 -10.61
C GLU A 49 -5.47 6.98 -9.10
N LEU A 50 -5.81 5.90 -8.39
CA LEU A 50 -5.61 5.77 -6.95
C LEU A 50 -4.13 5.79 -6.59
N HIS A 51 -3.28 5.09 -7.36
CA HIS A 51 -1.84 5.06 -7.22
C HIS A 51 -1.24 6.47 -7.18
N ARG A 52 -1.63 7.33 -8.14
CA ARG A 52 -1.25 8.75 -8.18
C ARG A 52 -1.87 9.56 -7.05
N ALA A 53 -3.17 9.36 -6.82
CA ALA A 53 -3.94 10.15 -5.86
C ALA A 53 -3.41 10.00 -4.43
N ILE A 54 -2.92 8.81 -4.03
CA ILE A 54 -2.32 8.56 -2.72
C ILE A 54 -1.12 9.49 -2.49
N GLY A 55 -0.17 9.54 -3.44
CA GLY A 55 1.01 10.41 -3.30
C GLY A 55 0.67 11.90 -3.28
N GLN A 56 -0.29 12.32 -4.10
CA GLN A 56 -0.76 13.71 -4.13
C GLN A 56 -1.48 14.09 -2.83
N MET A 57 -2.33 13.21 -2.34
CA MET A 57 -3.08 13.39 -1.09
C MET A 57 -2.14 13.57 0.10
N TRP A 58 -1.17 12.69 0.28
CA TRP A 58 -0.22 12.80 1.38
C TRP A 58 0.57 14.10 1.36
N ARG A 59 1.02 14.55 0.18
CA ARG A 59 1.74 15.82 0.03
C ARG A 59 0.89 17.01 0.43
N ILE A 60 -0.36 17.05 0.00
CA ILE A 60 -1.26 18.17 0.30
C ILE A 60 -1.69 18.16 1.77
N VAL A 61 -2.09 17.00 2.31
CA VAL A 61 -2.44 16.82 3.72
C VAL A 61 -1.26 17.19 4.63
N GLY A 62 -0.05 16.75 4.28
CA GLY A 62 1.17 17.08 5.03
C GLY A 62 1.48 18.58 5.04
N SER A 63 1.07 19.31 4.01
CA SER A 63 1.26 20.76 3.89
C SER A 63 0.21 21.57 4.67
N ASP A 64 -0.91 20.97 5.07
CA ASP A 64 -1.95 21.67 5.82
C ASP A 64 -1.62 21.72 7.31
N SER A 65 -1.23 22.89 7.78
CA SER A 65 -0.87 23.14 9.19
C SER A 65 -2.01 22.95 10.19
N ASP A 66 -3.26 22.87 9.71
CA ASP A 66 -4.44 22.68 10.55
C ASP A 66 -4.73 21.19 10.82
N ILE A 67 -3.97 20.28 10.16
CA ILE A 67 -4.00 18.85 10.46
C ILE A 67 -3.04 18.53 11.59
N GLU A 68 -3.51 17.81 12.59
CA GLU A 68 -2.79 17.48 13.81
C GLU A 68 -2.53 15.97 14.00
N LEU A 69 -3.34 15.14 13.35
CA LEU A 69 -3.24 13.68 13.34
C LEU A 69 -4.02 13.14 12.14
N VAL A 70 -3.53 12.07 11.50
CA VAL A 70 -4.25 11.41 10.41
C VAL A 70 -4.59 9.97 10.80
N ILE A 71 -5.86 9.58 10.60
CA ILE A 71 -6.34 8.20 10.61
C ILE A 71 -6.54 7.79 9.16
N PHE A 72 -5.82 6.75 8.70
CA PHE A 72 -5.87 6.27 7.32
C PHE A 72 -6.45 4.86 7.26
N THR A 73 -7.49 4.63 6.45
CA THR A 73 -8.20 3.35 6.37
C THR A 73 -8.75 3.07 4.97
N GLY A 74 -9.21 1.85 4.76
CA GLY A 74 -10.00 1.43 3.59
C GLY A 74 -11.50 1.50 3.85
N THR A 75 -12.29 1.09 2.86
CA THR A 75 -13.75 1.00 2.94
C THR A 75 -14.20 -0.47 2.94
N GLY A 76 -15.15 -0.80 3.82
CA GLY A 76 -15.76 -2.13 3.91
C GLY A 76 -14.81 -3.21 4.45
N GLU A 77 -14.99 -4.43 3.94
CA GLU A 77 -14.28 -5.63 4.42
C GLU A 77 -13.02 -5.96 3.62
N ASN A 78 -12.75 -5.20 2.57
CA ASN A 78 -11.54 -5.33 1.77
C ASN A 78 -10.56 -4.21 2.08
N TRP A 79 -9.28 -4.54 2.06
CA TRP A 79 -8.21 -3.57 1.92
C TRP A 79 -7.97 -3.40 0.40
N ILE A 80 -6.81 -3.70 -0.14
CA ILE A 80 -6.56 -3.67 -1.58
C ILE A 80 -6.42 -5.12 -2.06
N ASN A 81 -7.47 -5.70 -2.63
CA ASN A 81 -7.47 -7.09 -3.11
C ASN A 81 -7.97 -7.26 -4.55
N GLU A 82 -8.42 -6.19 -5.19
CA GLU A 82 -8.89 -6.19 -6.57
C GLU A 82 -8.27 -5.04 -7.36
N PHE A 83 -8.13 -5.25 -8.68
CA PHE A 83 -7.60 -4.28 -9.64
C PHE A 83 -8.75 -3.73 -10.51
N GLU A 84 -8.70 -2.43 -10.83
CA GLU A 84 -9.56 -1.82 -11.83
C GLU A 84 -8.93 -2.02 -13.21
N SER A 85 -9.30 -3.09 -13.90
CA SER A 85 -8.67 -3.55 -15.14
C SER A 85 -8.63 -2.48 -16.24
N GLU A 86 -9.67 -1.64 -16.36
CA GLU A 86 -9.74 -0.58 -17.36
C GLU A 86 -8.69 0.51 -17.13
N SER A 87 -8.38 0.81 -15.86
CA SER A 87 -7.35 1.77 -15.47
C SER A 87 -5.94 1.34 -15.92
N TRP A 88 -5.68 0.03 -15.91
CA TRP A 88 -4.38 -0.53 -16.30
C TRP A 88 -4.26 -0.83 -17.81
N ALA A 89 -5.34 -0.66 -18.59
CA ALA A 89 -5.34 -0.89 -20.04
C ALA A 89 -4.28 -0.10 -20.82
N PRO A 90 -3.95 1.17 -20.48
CA PRO A 90 -2.87 1.92 -21.14
C PRO A 90 -1.48 1.29 -21.02
N GLU A 91 -1.26 0.40 -20.04
CA GLU A 91 0.00 -0.36 -19.94
C GLU A 91 0.29 -1.18 -21.20
N ILE A 92 -0.76 -1.65 -21.88
CA ILE A 92 -0.66 -2.44 -23.11
C ILE A 92 -0.40 -1.54 -24.33
N THR A 93 -1.03 -0.37 -24.39
CA THR A 93 -1.00 0.53 -25.56
C THR A 93 0.13 1.54 -25.52
N GLU A 94 0.49 2.01 -24.34
CA GLU A 94 1.51 3.02 -24.09
C GLU A 94 2.49 2.60 -22.98
N PRO A 95 3.15 1.45 -23.10
CA PRO A 95 3.85 0.83 -21.97
C PRO A 95 5.00 1.68 -21.41
N ALA A 96 5.74 2.38 -22.28
CA ALA A 96 6.86 3.20 -21.83
C ALA A 96 6.41 4.38 -20.96
N TYR A 97 5.37 5.09 -21.39
CA TYR A 97 4.80 6.21 -20.64
C TYR A 97 4.14 5.74 -19.35
N THR A 98 3.31 4.70 -19.42
CA THR A 98 2.62 4.15 -18.27
C THR A 98 3.58 3.66 -17.20
N ARG A 99 4.61 2.90 -17.58
CA ARG A 99 5.61 2.39 -16.64
C ARG A 99 6.43 3.51 -16.00
N TYR A 100 6.83 4.52 -16.77
CA TYR A 100 7.62 5.62 -16.22
C TYR A 100 6.78 6.55 -15.35
N GLU A 101 5.67 7.09 -15.88
CA GLU A 101 4.90 8.14 -15.19
C GLU A 101 3.99 7.56 -14.09
N HIS A 102 3.22 6.51 -14.41
CA HIS A 102 2.18 6.03 -13.52
C HIS A 102 2.66 4.93 -12.57
N MET A 103 3.62 4.12 -12.97
CA MET A 103 4.20 3.11 -12.10
C MET A 103 5.37 3.69 -11.32
N PHE A 104 6.49 3.98 -11.98
CA PHE A 104 7.72 4.36 -11.30
C PHE A 104 7.62 5.73 -10.59
N ILE A 105 7.16 6.79 -11.27
CA ILE A 105 7.11 8.12 -10.66
C ILE A 105 6.01 8.22 -9.60
N ASP A 106 4.79 7.79 -9.91
CA ASP A 106 3.67 7.90 -8.97
C ASP A 106 3.79 6.89 -7.82
N GLY A 107 4.22 5.65 -8.09
CA GLY A 107 4.43 4.63 -7.06
C GLY A 107 5.43 5.05 -5.99
N ARG A 108 6.59 5.58 -6.39
CA ARG A 108 7.55 6.11 -5.42
C ARG A 108 6.96 7.23 -4.56
N ARG A 109 6.17 8.11 -5.18
CA ARG A 109 5.57 9.26 -4.49
C ARG A 109 4.58 8.87 -3.40
N MET A 110 3.95 7.72 -3.50
CA MET A 110 3.01 7.25 -2.47
C MET A 110 3.67 7.21 -1.09
N LEU A 111 4.76 6.47 -0.96
CA LEU A 111 5.46 6.31 0.31
C LEU A 111 6.36 7.50 0.65
N ILE A 112 7.05 8.07 -0.35
CA ILE A 112 7.90 9.24 -0.11
C ILE A 112 7.06 10.39 0.47
N ALA A 113 5.91 10.72 -0.12
CA ALA A 113 5.07 11.79 0.38
C ALA A 113 4.51 11.48 1.77
N MET A 114 4.07 10.24 2.01
CA MET A 114 3.59 9.81 3.32
C MET A 114 4.66 9.98 4.41
N ILE A 115 5.87 9.53 4.14
CA ILE A 115 6.94 9.50 5.14
C ILE A 115 7.63 10.87 5.31
N GLN A 116 7.82 11.61 4.22
CA GLN A 116 8.56 12.88 4.26
C GLN A 116 7.70 14.10 4.53
N ASP A 117 6.52 14.17 3.90
CA ASP A 117 5.70 15.37 3.94
C ASP A 117 4.72 15.38 5.14
N VAL A 118 4.33 14.20 5.67
CA VAL A 118 3.41 14.10 6.81
C VAL A 118 4.16 14.12 8.13
N GLU A 119 4.17 15.28 8.80
CA GLU A 119 4.91 15.51 10.05
C GLU A 119 4.05 15.36 11.32
N VAL A 120 2.82 14.91 11.19
CA VAL A 120 1.90 14.64 12.30
C VAL A 120 1.82 13.14 12.58
N PRO A 121 1.35 12.72 13.78
CA PRO A 121 1.09 11.31 14.06
C PRO A 121 0.11 10.71 13.05
N THR A 122 0.32 9.44 12.70
CA THR A 122 -0.52 8.70 11.77
C THR A 122 -0.98 7.38 12.39
N ILE A 123 -2.24 7.02 12.18
CA ILE A 123 -2.83 5.75 12.60
C ILE A 123 -3.34 5.03 11.37
N GLY A 124 -2.71 3.91 11.02
CA GLY A 124 -3.18 2.99 9.98
C GLY A 124 -4.23 2.04 10.54
N VAL A 125 -5.34 1.89 9.83
CA VAL A 125 -6.43 0.99 10.21
C VAL A 125 -6.68 0.02 9.07
N LEU A 126 -6.15 -1.17 9.19
CA LEU A 126 -6.37 -2.27 8.25
C LEU A 126 -7.77 -2.84 8.45
N SER A 127 -8.73 -2.26 7.75
CA SER A 127 -10.15 -2.59 7.86
C SER A 127 -10.52 -3.92 7.20
N GLY A 128 -9.67 -4.47 6.34
CA GLY A 128 -10.02 -5.65 5.57
C GLY A 128 -8.83 -6.41 5.00
N THR A 129 -9.16 -7.45 4.24
CA THR A 129 -8.20 -8.35 3.60
C THR A 129 -7.63 -7.71 2.32
N GLY A 130 -6.31 -7.82 2.11
CA GLY A 130 -5.68 -7.36 0.88
C GLY A 130 -4.15 -7.26 0.91
N GLY A 131 -3.60 -6.84 -0.21
CA GLY A 131 -2.19 -6.45 -0.42
C GLY A 131 -1.96 -4.96 -0.16
N HIS A 132 -0.77 -4.44 -0.51
CA HIS A 132 -0.38 -3.04 -0.25
C HIS A 132 -0.61 -2.60 1.20
N ALA A 133 -0.36 -3.54 2.14
CA ALA A 133 -0.52 -3.27 3.57
C ALA A 133 0.48 -2.24 4.09
N GLU A 134 1.61 -2.02 3.39
CA GLU A 134 2.63 -1.02 3.71
C GLU A 134 2.04 0.38 3.89
N LEU A 135 0.98 0.72 3.15
CA LEU A 135 0.27 2.01 3.27
C LEU A 135 -0.30 2.24 4.68
N ALA A 136 -0.65 1.18 5.40
CA ALA A 136 -1.10 1.26 6.79
C ALA A 136 0.02 0.89 7.78
N LEU A 137 0.85 -0.11 7.47
CA LEU A 137 1.92 -0.59 8.33
C LEU A 137 3.03 0.45 8.55
N MET A 138 3.24 1.36 7.61
CA MET A 138 4.19 2.49 7.76
C MET A 138 3.61 3.69 8.50
N CYS A 139 2.34 3.68 8.92
CA CYS A 139 1.83 4.62 9.90
C CYS A 139 2.54 4.44 11.25
N ASP A 140 2.53 5.46 12.10
CA ASP A 140 3.20 5.42 13.40
C ASP A 140 2.57 4.37 14.33
N ILE A 141 1.26 4.14 14.20
CA ILE A 141 0.50 3.08 14.87
C ILE A 141 -0.35 2.37 13.82
N CYS A 142 -0.44 1.05 13.88
CA CYS A 142 -1.30 0.27 13.00
C CYS A 142 -2.19 -0.68 13.82
N ILE A 143 -3.49 -0.65 13.56
CA ILE A 143 -4.46 -1.61 14.11
C ILE A 143 -5.17 -2.35 12.99
N MET A 144 -5.62 -3.56 13.24
CA MET A 144 -6.17 -4.45 12.21
C MET A 144 -7.43 -5.16 12.69
N SER A 145 -8.38 -5.35 11.76
CA SER A 145 -9.58 -6.16 12.00
C SER A 145 -9.20 -7.61 12.31
N ASP A 146 -9.88 -8.21 13.28
CA ASP A 146 -9.65 -9.58 13.73
C ASP A 146 -9.90 -10.65 12.65
N ASP A 147 -10.71 -10.33 11.65
CA ASP A 147 -11.05 -11.20 10.52
C ASP A 147 -10.29 -10.88 9.22
N ALA A 148 -9.41 -9.88 9.24
CA ALA A 148 -8.64 -9.51 8.06
C ALA A 148 -7.38 -10.36 7.89
N VAL A 149 -6.93 -10.47 6.62
CA VAL A 149 -5.70 -11.14 6.22
C VAL A 149 -4.90 -10.22 5.32
N ILE A 150 -3.63 -10.05 5.60
CA ILE A 150 -2.71 -9.29 4.76
C ILE A 150 -1.64 -10.19 4.18
N ALA A 151 -1.22 -9.88 2.97
CA ALA A 151 -0.10 -10.55 2.31
C ALA A 151 0.44 -9.69 1.18
N ASP A 152 1.64 -10.03 0.74
CA ASP A 152 2.22 -9.47 -0.47
C ASP A 152 2.04 -10.45 -1.64
N PRO A 153 1.32 -10.09 -2.72
CA PRO A 153 1.11 -10.95 -3.86
C PRO A 153 2.15 -10.78 -4.99
N HIS A 154 3.12 -9.87 -4.89
CA HIS A 154 4.05 -9.56 -5.99
C HIS A 154 4.74 -10.80 -6.53
N PHE A 155 5.38 -11.59 -5.66
CA PHE A 155 6.07 -12.81 -6.10
C PHE A 155 5.13 -13.86 -6.70
N LEU A 156 3.85 -13.88 -6.29
CA LEU A 156 2.82 -14.73 -6.89
C LEU A 156 2.56 -14.38 -8.36
N TYR A 157 2.70 -13.10 -8.72
CA TYR A 157 2.48 -12.58 -10.07
C TYR A 157 3.76 -12.47 -10.91
N ASP A 158 4.88 -13.07 -10.48
CA ASP A 158 6.19 -12.89 -11.08
C ASP A 158 6.63 -11.40 -11.09
N ILE A 159 6.25 -10.64 -10.08
CA ILE A 159 6.66 -9.26 -9.88
C ILE A 159 7.63 -9.22 -8.71
N VAL A 160 8.67 -8.40 -8.83
CA VAL A 160 9.59 -8.14 -7.72
C VAL A 160 8.89 -7.23 -6.70
N PRO A 161 8.84 -7.56 -5.40
CA PRO A 161 8.23 -6.71 -4.38
C PRO A 161 9.14 -5.52 -4.07
N GLY A 162 9.19 -4.52 -4.94
CA GLY A 162 10.13 -3.39 -4.90
C GLY A 162 9.50 -2.05 -4.51
N ASP A 163 8.18 -1.97 -4.43
CA ASP A 163 7.37 -0.76 -4.20
C ASP A 163 7.37 -0.23 -2.75
N GLY A 164 8.08 -0.93 -1.83
CA GLY A 164 8.22 -0.55 -0.43
C GLY A 164 7.73 -1.60 0.56
N ILE A 165 6.88 -2.55 0.14
CA ILE A 165 6.41 -3.62 1.05
C ILE A 165 7.58 -4.45 1.62
N HIS A 166 8.59 -4.75 0.81
CA HIS A 166 9.79 -5.46 1.25
C HIS A 166 10.53 -4.73 2.37
N SER A 167 10.71 -3.41 2.24
CA SER A 167 11.34 -2.58 3.26
C SER A 167 10.52 -2.56 4.54
N CYS A 168 9.19 -2.46 4.42
CA CYS A 168 8.25 -2.52 5.53
C CYS A 168 8.36 -3.85 6.30
N LEU A 169 8.29 -4.97 5.61
CA LEU A 169 8.39 -6.29 6.23
C LEU A 169 9.77 -6.54 6.87
N ILE A 170 10.85 -6.12 6.22
CA ILE A 170 12.21 -6.27 6.77
C ILE A 170 12.38 -5.50 8.06
N GLU A 171 11.93 -4.25 8.12
CA GLU A 171 12.07 -3.41 9.32
C GLU A 171 11.20 -3.91 10.48
N LEU A 172 9.97 -4.36 10.21
CA LEU A 172 9.05 -4.75 11.26
C LEU A 172 9.30 -6.16 11.80
N MET A 173 9.63 -7.14 10.93
CA MET A 173 9.77 -8.54 11.37
C MET A 173 11.17 -9.13 11.19
N GLY A 174 12.09 -8.39 10.60
CA GLY A 174 13.46 -8.81 10.31
C GLY A 174 13.60 -9.62 9.01
N ILE A 175 14.79 -9.53 8.40
CA ILE A 175 15.07 -10.00 7.04
C ILE A 175 14.71 -11.49 6.79
N ARG A 176 14.90 -12.38 7.77
CA ARG A 176 14.64 -13.82 7.56
C ARG A 176 13.15 -14.12 7.44
N LYS A 177 12.33 -13.53 8.29
CA LYS A 177 10.87 -13.71 8.24
C LYS A 177 10.30 -13.02 7.00
N ALA A 178 10.76 -11.81 6.70
CA ALA A 178 10.36 -11.08 5.51
C ALA A 178 10.69 -11.85 4.22
N ALA A 179 11.91 -12.38 4.08
CA ALA A 179 12.29 -13.19 2.93
C ALA A 179 11.41 -14.43 2.77
N TYR A 180 11.13 -15.14 3.88
CA TYR A 180 10.23 -16.29 3.84
C TYR A 180 8.81 -15.89 3.43
N ALA A 181 8.30 -14.80 4.01
CA ALA A 181 6.96 -14.29 3.69
C ALA A 181 6.82 -13.93 2.20
N MET A 182 7.77 -13.22 1.64
CA MET A 182 7.76 -12.80 0.23
C MET A 182 7.90 -14.00 -0.73
N TYR A 183 8.89 -14.87 -0.54
CA TYR A 183 9.12 -16.02 -1.43
C TYR A 183 8.01 -17.07 -1.34
N MET A 184 7.39 -17.23 -0.17
CA MET A 184 6.32 -18.20 0.04
C MET A 184 4.90 -17.61 -0.07
N ASN A 185 4.80 -16.33 -0.44
CA ASN A 185 3.54 -15.58 -0.49
C ASN A 185 2.71 -15.80 0.79
N GLN A 186 3.38 -15.66 1.95
CA GLN A 186 2.77 -15.95 3.24
C GLN A 186 1.64 -14.97 3.53
N LYS A 187 0.48 -15.51 3.88
CA LYS A 187 -0.65 -14.76 4.39
C LYS A 187 -0.54 -14.63 5.90
N PHE A 188 -0.83 -13.44 6.41
CA PHE A 188 -0.87 -13.16 7.84
C PHE A 188 -2.29 -12.91 8.28
N THR A 189 -2.83 -13.75 9.15
CA THR A 189 -4.01 -13.42 9.94
C THR A 189 -3.68 -12.26 10.88
N ALA A 190 -4.69 -11.58 11.41
CA ALA A 190 -4.49 -10.47 12.33
C ALA A 190 -3.65 -10.89 13.55
N GLN A 191 -3.89 -12.09 14.10
CA GLN A 191 -3.11 -12.60 15.22
C GLN A 191 -1.65 -12.85 14.87
N GLN A 192 -1.38 -13.41 13.68
CA GLN A 192 0.00 -13.60 13.20
C GLN A 192 0.69 -12.26 12.92
N ALA A 193 -0.04 -11.29 12.37
CA ALA A 193 0.49 -9.94 12.15
C ALA A 193 0.90 -9.27 13.48
N LEU A 194 0.11 -9.45 14.54
CA LEU A 194 0.43 -9.00 15.89
C LEU A 194 1.69 -9.72 16.43
N GLU A 195 1.74 -11.04 16.34
CA GLU A 195 2.89 -11.85 16.82
C GLU A 195 4.20 -11.53 16.11
N PHE A 196 4.14 -11.17 14.82
CA PHE A 196 5.32 -10.77 14.06
C PHE A 196 5.69 -9.30 14.23
N GLY A 197 4.88 -8.50 14.95
CA GLY A 197 5.14 -7.09 15.19
C GLY A 197 4.79 -6.19 13.99
N LEU A 198 3.94 -6.69 13.07
CA LEU A 198 3.47 -5.90 11.94
C LEU A 198 2.43 -4.86 12.37
N ILE A 199 1.63 -5.16 13.39
CA ILE A 199 0.58 -4.30 13.92
C ILE A 199 0.65 -4.19 15.44
N ASN A 200 -0.04 -3.20 15.99
CA ASN A 200 -0.06 -2.93 17.43
C ASN A 200 -1.23 -3.59 18.14
N GLU A 201 -2.40 -3.68 17.50
CA GLU A 201 -3.60 -4.25 18.11
C GLU A 201 -4.45 -5.00 17.08
N VAL A 202 -5.09 -6.09 17.54
CA VAL A 202 -6.17 -6.77 16.82
C VAL A 202 -7.49 -6.32 17.44
N VAL A 203 -8.41 -5.83 16.62
CA VAL A 203 -9.65 -5.18 17.08
C VAL A 203 -10.83 -5.73 16.28
N PRO A 204 -11.98 -6.07 16.92
CA PRO A 204 -13.19 -6.42 16.18
C PRO A 204 -13.55 -5.33 15.16
N ARG A 205 -14.00 -5.74 13.98
CA ARG A 205 -14.25 -4.83 12.84
C ARG A 205 -15.12 -3.64 13.21
N ASP A 206 -16.21 -3.84 13.93
CA ASP A 206 -17.14 -2.78 14.37
C ASP A 206 -16.52 -1.81 15.39
N LYS A 207 -15.38 -2.18 15.99
CA LYS A 207 -14.66 -1.37 16.98
C LYS A 207 -13.42 -0.67 16.40
N LEU A 208 -13.04 -0.92 15.15
CA LEU A 208 -11.81 -0.39 14.56
C LEU A 208 -11.75 1.15 14.59
N LEU A 209 -12.73 1.83 14.00
CA LEU A 209 -12.74 3.30 14.00
C LEU A 209 -12.92 3.90 15.39
N PRO A 210 -13.85 3.40 16.24
CA PRO A 210 -13.89 3.84 17.64
C PRO A 210 -12.54 3.71 18.33
N ARG A 211 -11.82 2.59 18.17
CA ARG A 211 -10.50 2.40 18.77
C ARG A 211 -9.44 3.35 18.21
N ALA A 212 -9.44 3.58 16.91
CA ALA A 212 -8.54 4.55 16.28
C ALA A 212 -8.75 5.96 16.83
N TYR A 213 -9.99 6.37 17.05
CA TYR A 213 -10.30 7.66 17.68
C TYR A 213 -9.90 7.72 19.17
N GLU A 214 -10.05 6.63 19.94
CA GLU A 214 -9.54 6.58 21.33
C GLU A 214 -8.03 6.77 21.38
N ILE A 215 -7.29 6.14 20.46
CA ILE A 215 -5.84 6.31 20.34
C ILE A 215 -5.51 7.75 19.93
N ALA A 216 -6.24 8.30 18.98
CA ALA A 216 -6.08 9.69 18.55
C ALA A 216 -6.32 10.65 19.71
N ASP A 217 -7.37 10.48 20.51
CA ASP A 217 -7.67 11.34 21.65
C ASP A 217 -6.56 11.28 22.71
N TYR A 218 -6.00 10.09 22.98
CA TYR A 218 -4.87 9.95 23.88
C TYR A 218 -3.64 10.74 23.39
N ILE A 219 -3.34 10.66 22.09
CA ILE A 219 -2.22 11.40 21.47
C ILE A 219 -2.52 12.91 21.50
N MET A 220 -3.74 13.31 21.13
CA MET A 220 -4.16 14.71 21.05
C MET A 220 -4.15 15.44 22.39
N ALA A 221 -4.26 14.72 23.51
CA ALA A 221 -4.11 15.28 24.86
C ALA A 221 -2.70 15.82 25.15
N ARG A 222 -1.72 15.59 24.27
CA ARG A 222 -0.34 16.09 24.44
C ARG A 222 -0.15 17.41 23.71
N HIS A 223 0.84 18.20 24.14
CA HIS A 223 1.17 19.48 23.51
C HIS A 223 1.49 19.30 22.01
N ARG A 224 0.98 20.16 21.18
CA ARG A 224 1.09 20.12 19.71
C ARG A 224 2.51 19.85 19.20
N THR A 225 3.48 20.64 19.68
CA THR A 225 4.88 20.52 19.26
C THR A 225 5.47 19.16 19.63
N ILE A 226 5.10 18.62 20.81
CA ILE A 226 5.61 17.30 21.26
C ILE A 226 5.08 16.19 20.36
N ARG A 227 3.80 16.21 19.98
CA ARG A 227 3.22 15.23 19.06
C ARG A 227 3.98 15.21 17.73
N ARG A 228 4.14 16.40 17.11
CA ARG A 228 4.81 16.54 15.80
C ARG A 228 6.27 16.12 15.84
N LEU A 229 7.04 16.56 16.84
CA LEU A 229 8.44 16.17 16.98
C LEU A 229 8.59 14.67 17.29
N THR A 230 7.69 14.09 18.08
CA THR A 230 7.68 12.64 18.33
C THR A 230 7.43 11.86 17.05
N ALA A 231 6.44 12.26 16.23
CA ALA A 231 6.19 11.62 14.94
C ALA A 231 7.42 11.68 14.01
N GLN A 232 8.12 12.81 13.96
CA GLN A 232 9.35 12.93 13.15
C GLN A 232 10.49 12.02 13.65
N VAL A 233 10.64 11.86 14.97
CA VAL A 233 11.65 10.95 15.55
C VAL A 233 11.29 9.49 15.23
N ILE A 234 10.03 9.11 15.40
CA ILE A 234 9.54 7.75 15.11
C ILE A 234 9.70 7.41 13.62
N LYS A 235 9.38 8.35 12.72
CA LYS A 235 9.48 8.14 11.25
C LYS A 235 10.93 8.16 10.73
N ARG A 236 11.92 8.52 11.54
CA ARG A 236 13.30 8.62 11.05
C ARG A 236 13.85 7.34 10.41
N PRO A 237 13.66 6.13 10.96
CA PRO A 237 14.07 4.89 10.28
C PRO A 237 13.41 4.72 8.91
N TRP A 238 12.11 4.99 8.80
CA TRP A 238 11.40 4.96 7.52
C TRP A 238 11.97 5.97 6.52
N LYS A 239 12.22 7.21 6.94
CA LYS A 239 12.82 8.24 6.08
C LYS A 239 14.15 7.78 5.49
N GLN A 240 15.03 7.20 6.31
CA GLN A 240 16.32 6.70 5.86
C GLN A 240 16.13 5.55 4.86
N ARG A 241 15.30 4.56 5.20
CA ARG A 241 15.08 3.39 4.35
C ARG A 241 14.43 3.74 3.00
N ILE A 242 13.35 4.51 3.02
CA ILE A 242 12.61 4.86 1.80
C ILE A 242 13.44 5.75 0.87
N VAL A 243 14.16 6.73 1.38
CA VAL A 243 14.99 7.61 0.54
C VAL A 243 16.17 6.87 -0.08
N ASP A 244 16.79 5.98 0.69
CA ASP A 244 17.99 5.30 0.23
C ASP A 244 17.68 4.13 -0.72
N ASP A 245 16.58 3.42 -0.50
CA ASP A 245 16.29 2.14 -1.17
C ASP A 245 15.24 2.24 -2.29
N LEU A 246 14.19 3.08 -2.13
CA LEU A 246 12.98 2.97 -2.95
C LEU A 246 13.21 3.22 -4.44
N ASP A 247 14.09 4.16 -4.81
CA ASP A 247 14.39 4.43 -6.22
C ASP A 247 15.01 3.21 -6.91
N MET A 248 15.91 2.51 -6.23
CA MET A 248 16.58 1.33 -6.75
C MET A 248 15.65 0.11 -6.74
N THR A 249 14.94 -0.11 -5.65
CA THR A 249 14.09 -1.30 -5.49
C THR A 249 12.87 -1.26 -6.41
N PHE A 250 12.23 -0.09 -6.53
CA PHE A 250 11.12 0.08 -7.46
C PHE A 250 11.57 0.04 -8.93
N GLY A 251 12.76 0.57 -9.23
CA GLY A 251 13.39 0.38 -10.54
C GLY A 251 13.68 -1.09 -10.85
N THR A 252 14.06 -1.89 -9.85
CA THR A 252 14.27 -3.34 -9.98
C THR A 252 12.94 -4.07 -10.21
N GLU A 253 11.86 -3.66 -9.55
CA GLU A 253 10.51 -4.17 -9.79
C GLU A 253 10.08 -3.91 -11.24
N MET A 254 10.23 -2.68 -11.73
CA MET A 254 9.92 -2.33 -13.12
C MET A 254 10.74 -3.14 -14.12
N PHE A 255 12.02 -3.37 -13.85
CA PHE A 255 12.86 -4.22 -14.69
C PHE A 255 12.39 -5.68 -14.64
N GLY A 256 12.07 -6.21 -13.46
CA GLY A 256 11.51 -7.55 -13.28
C GLY A 256 10.19 -7.73 -14.02
N ASP A 257 9.30 -6.73 -13.93
CA ASP A 257 8.03 -6.72 -14.64
C ASP A 257 8.21 -6.76 -16.17
N PHE A 258 9.22 -6.08 -16.69
CA PHE A 258 9.58 -6.16 -18.10
C PHE A 258 10.06 -7.57 -18.51
N CYS A 259 10.69 -8.30 -17.60
CA CYS A 259 11.23 -9.66 -17.84
C CYS A 259 10.22 -10.78 -17.57
N LYS A 260 9.07 -10.49 -16.93
CA LYS A 260 8.12 -11.52 -16.52
C LYS A 260 7.46 -12.22 -17.71
N ASN A 261 7.04 -13.47 -17.50
CA ASN A 261 6.24 -14.19 -18.48
C ASN A 261 4.77 -13.79 -18.37
N VAL A 262 4.18 -13.29 -19.44
CA VAL A 262 2.78 -12.79 -19.50
C VAL A 262 1.76 -13.86 -19.09
N GLU A 263 2.11 -15.16 -19.19
CA GLU A 263 1.20 -16.25 -18.81
C GLU A 263 0.89 -16.31 -17.31
N HIS A 264 1.73 -15.72 -16.46
CA HIS A 264 1.53 -15.66 -15.01
C HIS A 264 0.64 -14.50 -14.54
N ALA A 265 0.30 -13.58 -15.42
CA ALA A 265 -0.48 -12.38 -15.09
C ALA A 265 -1.99 -12.62 -14.83
N ASN A 266 -2.48 -13.86 -15.00
CA ASN A 266 -3.92 -14.19 -14.94
C ASN A 266 -4.36 -14.82 -13.60
N ILE A 267 -3.60 -14.65 -12.53
CA ILE A 267 -3.96 -15.18 -11.21
C ILE A 267 -4.89 -14.17 -10.52
N SER A 268 -6.07 -14.61 -10.09
CA SER A 268 -6.98 -13.77 -9.34
C SER A 268 -6.50 -13.59 -7.91
N SER A 269 -6.14 -12.37 -7.52
CA SER A 269 -5.79 -12.03 -6.14
C SER A 269 -6.95 -12.31 -5.17
N VAL A 270 -8.19 -12.04 -5.58
CA VAL A 270 -9.39 -12.31 -4.78
C VAL A 270 -9.50 -13.79 -4.43
N GLU A 271 -9.35 -14.68 -5.41
CA GLU A 271 -9.42 -16.13 -5.19
C GLU A 271 -8.26 -16.62 -4.32
N TRP A 272 -7.07 -16.04 -4.51
CA TRP A 272 -5.92 -16.36 -3.67
C TRP A 272 -6.13 -15.94 -2.21
N PHE A 273 -6.64 -14.73 -1.96
CA PHE A 273 -6.97 -14.29 -0.60
C PHE A 273 -8.04 -15.15 0.07
N LYS A 274 -8.99 -15.69 -0.72
CA LYS A 274 -10.02 -16.65 -0.24
C LYS A 274 -9.49 -18.05 0.06
N GLY A 275 -8.19 -18.28 -0.09
CA GLY A 275 -7.55 -19.56 0.26
C GLY A 275 -7.43 -20.56 -0.87
N LYS A 276 -7.80 -20.20 -2.10
CA LYS A 276 -7.49 -21.05 -3.26
C LYS A 276 -5.99 -21.00 -3.54
N ASP A 277 -5.36 -22.16 -3.47
CA ASP A 277 -3.95 -22.33 -3.82
C ASP A 277 -3.85 -22.39 -5.35
N VAL A 278 -3.59 -21.23 -5.97
CA VAL A 278 -3.62 -21.08 -7.43
C VAL A 278 -2.32 -21.54 -8.10
N LEU A 279 -1.25 -21.84 -7.33
CA LEU A 279 0.06 -22.22 -7.89
C LEU A 279 0.34 -23.73 -7.88
N PHE A 280 -0.09 -24.46 -6.86
CA PHE A 280 0.39 -25.81 -6.62
C PHE A 280 -0.60 -26.92 -7.02
N HIS A 281 -1.84 -26.60 -7.36
CA HIS A 281 -2.89 -27.57 -7.63
C HIS A 281 -3.55 -27.49 -9.01
N ASP A 282 -3.01 -26.69 -9.93
CA ASP A 282 -3.46 -26.75 -11.31
C ASP A 282 -2.68 -27.82 -12.08
N GLU A 283 -3.16 -29.08 -11.97
CA GLU A 283 -2.60 -30.20 -12.73
C GLU A 283 -2.69 -29.98 -14.25
N GLU A 284 -3.67 -29.24 -14.76
CA GLU A 284 -3.76 -28.91 -16.17
C GLU A 284 -2.67 -27.95 -16.60
N ARG A 285 -2.34 -26.96 -15.77
CA ARG A 285 -1.27 -26.00 -16.02
C ARG A 285 0.10 -26.70 -16.00
N SER A 286 0.36 -27.53 -14.99
CA SER A 286 1.58 -28.35 -14.91
C SER A 286 1.74 -29.26 -16.12
N LYS A 287 0.64 -29.87 -16.61
CA LYS A 287 0.61 -30.69 -17.83
C LYS A 287 0.82 -29.85 -19.11
N LYS A 288 0.33 -28.60 -19.14
CA LYS A 288 0.52 -27.67 -20.26
C LYS A 288 1.96 -27.20 -20.35
N LEU A 289 2.56 -26.77 -19.24
CA LEU A 289 3.96 -26.37 -19.17
C LEU A 289 4.93 -27.53 -19.54
N ALA A 290 4.64 -28.75 -19.08
CA ALA A 290 5.40 -29.94 -19.47
C ALA A 290 5.27 -30.30 -20.96
N LYS A 291 4.15 -29.99 -21.62
CA LYS A 291 3.96 -30.16 -23.06
C LYS A 291 4.71 -29.10 -23.87
N GLU A 292 4.77 -27.90 -23.39
CA GLU A 292 5.43 -26.76 -24.06
C GLU A 292 6.95 -26.85 -23.96
N SER A 293 7.49 -27.25 -22.81
CA SER A 293 8.92 -27.53 -22.68
C SER A 293 9.39 -28.63 -23.62
N LYS A 294 8.61 -29.71 -23.81
CA LYS A 294 8.91 -30.79 -24.76
C LYS A 294 8.85 -30.34 -26.22
N LYS A 295 7.94 -29.41 -26.58
CA LYS A 295 7.88 -28.84 -27.94
C LYS A 295 9.09 -27.96 -28.24
N THR A 296 9.60 -27.26 -27.26
CA THR A 296 10.77 -26.38 -27.39
C THR A 296 12.06 -27.21 -27.55
N GLU A 297 12.15 -28.37 -26.88
CA GLU A 297 13.27 -29.29 -27.03
C GLU A 297 13.28 -30.03 -28.40
N THR A 298 12.13 -30.46 -28.88
CA THR A 298 12.00 -31.07 -30.22
C THR A 298 12.30 -30.10 -31.35
N SER A 299 11.88 -28.82 -31.23
CA SER A 299 12.18 -27.81 -32.26
C SER A 299 13.67 -27.41 -32.32
N LYS A 300 14.45 -27.68 -31.26
CA LYS A 300 15.88 -27.44 -31.21
C LYS A 300 16.69 -28.65 -31.74
N SER A 301 16.11 -29.85 -31.71
CA SER A 301 16.77 -31.08 -32.26
C SER A 301 16.64 -31.16 -33.78
N ASP A 302 15.58 -30.59 -34.37
CA ASP A 302 15.35 -30.61 -35.82
C ASP A 302 16.09 -29.48 -36.57
N LYS A 303 16.87 -28.64 -35.85
CA LYS A 303 17.71 -27.57 -36.43
C LYS A 303 19.21 -27.84 -36.30
N LYS A 304 19.61 -29.05 -35.95
CA LYS A 304 20.96 -29.53 -36.04
C LYS A 304 21.04 -30.61 -37.13
#